data_3bfc6c58bf74817a9a7f4d1e2c4daa2a
#
_entry.id   3bfc6c58bf74817a9a7f4d1e2c4daa2a
#
_cell.length_a   1.000
_cell.length_b   1.000
_cell.length_c   1.000
_cell.angle_alpha   90.00
_cell.angle_beta   90.00
_cell.angle_gamma   90.00
#
_symmetry.space_group_name_H-M   'P 1'
#
loop_
_entity.id
_entity.type
_entity.pdbx_description
1 polymer ?
#
loop_
_entity_poly.entity_id
_entity_poly.type
_entity_poly.pdbx_seq_one_letter_code
_entity_poly.pdbx_strand_id
1 'polypeptide(L)'
;LLIGSKAEFGGRKVYFSEHGDYFLDDYDYAIENSKIPSDYKVWWGYEDEKLFEFAKEKCTELSRQEEPFNLTMLTVDTHFEDGYMCEKCPNDYGDQYANVMACSSKQVYEFIEWVKQQPFYDNTTIVLSGDHLTMDSDFCVKVDEEGKYDRRTYTAYINSAVNPVNNMKRTYTTMDNFPTTLAAMGVKIEGNRLGLGTNLFSEELTLMESVGEEELKAELKKKSEFLQKVSGIDKNNETVLIRGGKI
;
A
#
# COMPACT_ATOMS: atom_id res chain seq x y z
N LEU A 1 8.16 -0.64 8.35
CA LEU A 1 7.35 -1.53 7.51
C LEU A 1 7.02 -2.80 8.28
N LEU A 2 5.75 -3.17 8.31
CA LEU A 2 5.25 -4.43 8.85
C LEU A 2 4.64 -5.25 7.71
N ILE A 3 5.11 -6.49 7.52
CA ILE A 3 4.69 -7.36 6.42
C ILE A 3 4.81 -8.84 6.81
N GLY A 4 3.79 -9.63 6.49
CA GLY A 4 3.77 -11.08 6.77
C GLY A 4 4.71 -11.93 5.92
N SER A 5 5.21 -11.41 4.80
CA SER A 5 6.15 -12.07 3.90
C SER A 5 7.58 -11.54 4.08
N LYS A 6 8.54 -12.14 3.35
CA LYS A 6 9.91 -11.62 3.30
C LYS A 6 9.98 -10.27 2.57
N ALA A 7 10.71 -9.34 3.13
CA ALA A 7 10.81 -7.98 2.60
C ALA A 7 11.71 -7.82 1.37
N GLU A 8 12.53 -8.80 1.05
CA GLU A 8 13.38 -8.80 -0.15
C GLU A 8 12.58 -8.73 -1.45
N PHE A 9 11.38 -9.32 -1.47
CA PHE A 9 10.56 -9.34 -2.67
C PHE A 9 10.15 -7.93 -3.09
N GLY A 10 10.29 -7.65 -4.38
CA GLY A 10 9.91 -6.36 -4.96
C GLY A 10 10.77 -5.17 -4.52
N GLY A 11 11.96 -5.40 -3.95
CA GLY A 11 12.88 -4.35 -3.52
C GLY A 11 12.45 -3.59 -2.25
N ARG A 12 11.45 -4.08 -1.53
CA ARG A 12 10.90 -3.41 -0.33
C ARG A 12 11.96 -3.19 0.74
N LYS A 13 12.80 -4.20 0.99
CA LYS A 13 13.89 -4.10 1.95
C LYS A 13 14.83 -2.94 1.62
N VAL A 14 15.26 -2.86 0.37
CA VAL A 14 16.16 -1.77 -0.07
C VAL A 14 15.46 -0.42 0.08
N TYR A 15 14.21 -0.30 -0.39
CA TYR A 15 13.46 0.93 -0.31
C TYR A 15 13.32 1.44 1.14
N PHE A 16 13.01 0.55 2.09
CA PHE A 16 12.78 0.93 3.48
C PHE A 16 14.07 0.98 4.34
N SER A 17 15.18 0.36 3.94
CA SER A 17 16.40 0.32 4.74
C SER A 17 17.53 1.25 4.28
N GLU A 18 17.46 1.76 3.03
CA GLU A 18 18.54 2.58 2.46
C GLU A 18 18.38 4.10 2.67
N HIS A 19 17.19 4.55 3.10
CA HIS A 19 16.84 5.96 3.14
C HIS A 19 16.30 6.43 4.48
N GLY A 20 17.01 6.15 5.57
CA GLY A 20 16.68 6.65 6.91
C GLY A 20 16.57 5.55 7.97
N ASP A 21 16.06 5.91 9.13
CA ASP A 21 15.89 5.02 10.27
C ASP A 21 14.56 4.24 10.14
N TYR A 22 14.53 3.27 9.23
CA TYR A 22 13.37 2.42 9.05
C TYR A 22 13.57 1.08 9.73
N PHE A 23 12.55 0.66 10.46
CA PHE A 23 12.47 -0.68 11.03
C PHE A 23 11.69 -1.59 10.09
N LEU A 24 12.15 -2.81 9.96
CA LEU A 24 11.59 -3.81 9.08
C LEU A 24 11.15 -5.01 9.90
N ASP A 25 9.86 -5.07 10.20
CA ASP A 25 9.24 -6.17 10.94
C ASP A 25 8.57 -7.12 9.91
N ASP A 26 9.37 -8.00 9.32
CA ASP A 26 8.92 -8.96 8.30
C ASP A 26 8.83 -10.40 8.85
N TYR A 27 8.64 -11.37 7.97
CA TYR A 27 8.55 -12.78 8.33
C TYR A 27 9.79 -13.29 9.08
N ASP A 28 10.99 -12.94 8.61
CA ASP A 28 12.23 -13.38 9.25
C ASP A 28 12.37 -12.71 10.64
N TYR A 29 12.04 -11.43 10.76
CA TYR A 29 11.97 -10.73 12.04
C TYR A 29 11.01 -11.40 13.03
N ALA A 30 9.83 -11.83 12.56
CA ALA A 30 8.86 -12.49 13.43
C ALA A 30 9.37 -13.83 13.97
N ILE A 31 10.12 -14.60 13.19
CA ILE A 31 10.80 -15.82 13.65
C ILE A 31 11.91 -15.50 14.63
N GLU A 32 12.82 -14.59 14.27
CA GLU A 32 13.98 -14.22 15.08
C GLU A 32 13.59 -13.68 16.46
N ASN A 33 12.46 -12.99 16.54
CA ASN A 33 11.92 -12.45 17.79
C ASN A 33 10.88 -13.38 18.45
N SER A 34 10.79 -14.62 18.02
CA SER A 34 9.87 -15.66 18.59
C SER A 34 8.40 -15.22 18.63
N LYS A 35 7.98 -14.35 17.71
CA LYS A 35 6.58 -13.97 17.53
C LYS A 35 5.77 -15.08 16.88
N ILE A 36 6.43 -15.89 16.04
CA ILE A 36 5.89 -17.10 15.43
C ILE A 36 6.92 -18.25 15.59
N PRO A 37 6.51 -19.52 15.60
CA PRO A 37 7.39 -20.66 15.55
C PRO A 37 8.31 -20.64 14.30
N SER A 38 9.52 -21.20 14.42
CA SER A 38 10.49 -21.21 13.33
C SER A 38 10.06 -22.01 12.09
N ASP A 39 9.12 -22.93 12.27
CA ASP A 39 8.51 -23.75 11.22
C ASP A 39 7.13 -23.24 10.79
N TYR A 40 6.66 -22.14 11.37
CA TYR A 40 5.39 -21.54 11.01
C TYR A 40 5.50 -20.88 9.64
N LYS A 41 4.76 -21.38 8.69
CA LYS A 41 4.65 -20.77 7.38
C LYS A 41 3.31 -21.13 6.76
N VAL A 42 2.51 -20.13 6.52
CA VAL A 42 1.27 -20.21 5.75
C VAL A 42 1.35 -19.21 4.61
N TRP A 43 0.88 -19.59 3.44
CA TRP A 43 0.89 -18.71 2.28
C TRP A 43 2.30 -18.13 1.98
N TRP A 44 2.45 -16.82 2.01
CA TRP A 44 3.71 -16.10 1.75
C TRP A 44 4.61 -15.92 2.98
N GLY A 45 4.15 -16.30 4.15
CA GLY A 45 4.86 -16.15 5.42
C GLY A 45 3.91 -16.38 6.59
N TYR A 46 3.37 -15.31 7.21
CA TYR A 46 2.23 -15.38 8.10
C TYR A 46 1.06 -14.55 7.54
N GLU A 47 -0.15 -14.97 7.87
CA GLU A 47 -1.41 -14.44 7.38
C GLU A 47 -1.75 -13.04 7.95
N ASP A 48 -2.72 -12.37 7.33
CA ASP A 48 -3.14 -11.01 7.71
C ASP A 48 -3.72 -10.95 9.13
N GLU A 49 -4.28 -12.02 9.66
CA GLU A 49 -4.74 -12.07 11.04
C GLU A 49 -3.60 -11.75 12.02
N LYS A 50 -2.45 -12.41 11.87
CA LYS A 50 -1.25 -12.14 12.68
C LYS A 50 -0.66 -10.77 12.36
N LEU A 51 -0.71 -10.35 11.11
CA LEU A 51 -0.27 -9.01 10.72
C LEU A 51 -1.00 -7.95 11.52
N PHE A 52 -2.32 -8.04 11.64
CA PHE A 52 -3.11 -7.07 12.41
C PHE A 52 -2.89 -7.17 13.92
N GLU A 53 -2.63 -8.36 14.45
CA GLU A 53 -2.22 -8.52 15.86
C GLU A 53 -0.90 -7.81 16.13
N PHE A 54 0.11 -8.06 15.33
CA PHE A 54 1.43 -7.41 15.46
C PHE A 54 1.36 -5.90 15.19
N ALA A 55 0.47 -5.46 14.29
CA ALA A 55 0.23 -4.04 14.05
C ALA A 55 -0.33 -3.33 15.29
N LYS A 56 -1.25 -3.95 16.02
CA LYS A 56 -1.79 -3.41 17.29
C LYS A 56 -0.68 -3.28 18.34
N GLU A 57 0.14 -4.32 18.48
CA GLU A 57 1.30 -4.28 19.38
C GLU A 57 2.27 -3.14 19.00
N LYS A 58 2.62 -3.06 17.71
CA LYS A 58 3.56 -2.06 17.20
C LYS A 58 3.01 -0.63 17.32
N CYS A 59 1.75 -0.40 16.99
CA CYS A 59 1.12 0.91 17.21
C CYS A 59 1.14 1.31 18.69
N THR A 60 0.86 0.35 19.59
CA THR A 60 0.89 0.59 21.03
C THR A 60 2.31 0.89 21.53
N GLU A 61 3.33 0.23 20.98
CA GLU A 61 4.73 0.49 21.29
C GLU A 61 5.14 1.89 20.82
N LEU A 62 4.91 2.18 19.52
CA LEU A 62 5.31 3.44 18.89
C LEU A 62 4.57 4.65 19.47
N SER A 63 3.31 4.48 19.89
CA SER A 63 2.53 5.57 20.50
C SER A 63 3.03 6.05 21.87
N ARG A 64 3.96 5.32 22.49
CA ARG A 64 4.60 5.72 23.76
C ARG A 64 5.82 6.63 23.56
N GLN A 65 6.27 6.77 22.32
CA GLN A 65 7.37 7.66 21.96
C GLN A 65 6.86 9.11 21.86
N GLU A 66 7.73 10.07 22.07
CA GLU A 66 7.40 11.50 21.92
C GLU A 66 7.40 11.92 20.44
N GLU A 67 8.12 11.18 19.61
CA GLU A 67 8.30 11.47 18.19
C GLU A 67 7.18 10.90 17.34
N PRO A 68 6.77 11.60 16.28
CA PRO A 68 5.82 11.06 15.29
C PRO A 68 6.34 9.79 14.64
N PHE A 69 5.45 8.88 14.30
CA PHE A 69 5.80 7.65 13.60
C PHE A 69 4.92 7.42 12.37
N ASN A 70 5.44 6.63 11.45
CA ASN A 70 4.69 6.05 10.35
C ASN A 70 4.74 4.53 10.44
N LEU A 71 3.60 3.87 10.43
CA LEU A 71 3.50 2.42 10.29
C LEU A 71 2.91 2.10 8.91
N THR A 72 3.75 1.60 8.02
CA THR A 72 3.32 1.07 6.73
C THR A 72 3.09 -0.43 6.85
N MET A 73 1.92 -0.90 6.46
CA MET A 73 1.54 -2.31 6.49
C MET A 73 1.23 -2.80 5.08
N LEU A 74 1.57 -4.05 4.79
CA LEU A 74 1.17 -4.69 3.55
C LEU A 74 0.46 -6.01 3.86
N THR A 75 -0.83 -6.07 3.55
CA THR A 75 -1.64 -7.29 3.62
C THR A 75 -1.37 -8.20 2.43
N VAL A 76 -1.55 -9.50 2.58
CA VAL A 76 -1.17 -10.49 1.56
C VAL A 76 -2.23 -11.56 1.32
N ASP A 77 -3.21 -11.74 2.21
CA ASP A 77 -4.18 -12.83 2.08
C ASP A 77 -5.02 -12.73 0.80
N THR A 78 -5.21 -11.52 0.27
CA THR A 78 -5.92 -11.29 -1.02
C THR A 78 -5.04 -11.44 -2.26
N HIS A 79 -3.79 -11.91 -2.13
CA HIS A 79 -2.95 -12.16 -3.31
C HIS A 79 -3.50 -13.33 -4.16
N PHE A 80 -3.40 -13.21 -5.48
CA PHE A 80 -3.84 -14.27 -6.41
C PHE A 80 -2.90 -15.52 -6.32
N GLU A 81 -3.35 -16.74 -6.69
CA GLU A 81 -4.71 -17.10 -7.09
C GLU A 81 -5.53 -17.44 -5.84
N ASP A 82 -6.83 -17.15 -5.87
CA ASP A 82 -7.85 -17.48 -4.86
C ASP A 82 -7.59 -16.91 -3.44
N GLY A 83 -6.43 -16.31 -3.17
CA GLY A 83 -6.07 -15.83 -1.85
C GLY A 83 -5.89 -16.92 -0.80
N TYR A 84 -5.64 -16.51 0.45
CA TYR A 84 -5.50 -17.40 1.60
C TYR A 84 -6.71 -17.31 2.52
N MET A 85 -7.42 -18.43 2.72
CA MET A 85 -8.50 -18.54 3.69
C MET A 85 -7.97 -18.82 5.09
N CYS A 86 -7.93 -17.79 5.94
CA CYS A 86 -7.66 -17.96 7.36
C CYS A 86 -8.90 -18.46 8.12
N GLU A 87 -8.74 -18.79 9.40
CA GLU A 87 -9.85 -19.30 10.23
C GLU A 87 -10.99 -18.29 10.43
N LYS A 88 -10.74 -17.00 10.25
CA LYS A 88 -11.75 -15.93 10.36
C LYS A 88 -12.57 -15.73 9.09
N CYS A 89 -12.16 -16.33 7.98
CA CYS A 89 -12.85 -16.12 6.71
C CYS A 89 -14.27 -16.74 6.75
N PRO A 90 -15.29 -15.99 6.27
CA PRO A 90 -16.62 -16.56 6.08
C PRO A 90 -16.60 -17.61 4.97
N ASN A 91 -17.65 -18.39 4.87
CA ASN A 91 -17.91 -19.27 3.73
C ASN A 91 -19.29 -18.99 3.16
N ASP A 92 -19.57 -17.69 2.94
CA ASP A 92 -20.89 -17.18 2.56
C ASP A 92 -21.06 -17.01 1.05
N TYR A 93 -19.94 -16.95 0.31
CA TYR A 93 -19.94 -16.57 -1.10
C TYR A 93 -19.57 -17.80 -1.94
N GLY A 94 -19.92 -18.81 -2.10
CA GLY A 94 -19.65 -19.94 -3.00
C GLY A 94 -18.36 -19.87 -3.87
N ASP A 95 -17.43 -19.01 -3.48
CA ASP A 95 -16.15 -18.71 -4.15
C ASP A 95 -15.10 -18.35 -3.10
N GLN A 96 -13.91 -18.98 -3.17
CA GLN A 96 -12.85 -18.79 -2.18
C GLN A 96 -12.36 -17.34 -2.16
N TYR A 97 -12.06 -16.78 -3.34
CA TYR A 97 -11.49 -15.43 -3.41
C TYR A 97 -12.47 -14.37 -2.91
N ALA A 98 -13.77 -14.53 -3.18
CA ALA A 98 -14.80 -13.66 -2.63
C ALA A 98 -14.87 -13.72 -1.10
N ASN A 99 -14.74 -14.92 -0.52
CA ASN A 99 -14.69 -15.08 0.94
C ASN A 99 -13.44 -14.45 1.55
N VAL A 100 -12.27 -14.60 0.90
CA VAL A 100 -11.01 -13.98 1.33
C VAL A 100 -11.09 -12.46 1.26
N MET A 101 -11.63 -11.88 0.20
CA MET A 101 -11.81 -10.43 0.10
C MET A 101 -12.76 -9.89 1.17
N ALA A 102 -13.86 -10.59 1.44
CA ALA A 102 -14.77 -10.20 2.52
C ALA A 102 -14.10 -10.29 3.89
N CYS A 103 -13.29 -11.33 4.11
CA CYS A 103 -12.50 -11.50 5.33
C CYS A 103 -11.49 -10.36 5.51
N SER A 104 -10.71 -10.06 4.49
CA SER A 104 -9.71 -8.98 4.50
C SER A 104 -10.39 -7.64 4.80
N SER A 105 -11.49 -7.33 4.11
CA SER A 105 -12.27 -6.12 4.36
C SER A 105 -12.74 -6.00 5.82
N LYS A 106 -13.21 -7.12 6.40
CA LYS A 106 -13.62 -7.17 7.79
C LYS A 106 -12.45 -6.95 8.75
N GLN A 107 -11.30 -7.59 8.51
CA GLN A 107 -10.11 -7.43 9.35
C GLN A 107 -9.57 -6.00 9.32
N VAL A 108 -9.54 -5.36 8.13
CA VAL A 108 -9.19 -3.94 7.98
C VAL A 108 -10.15 -3.06 8.77
N TYR A 109 -11.45 -3.30 8.66
CA TYR A 109 -12.47 -2.56 9.42
C TYR A 109 -12.26 -2.71 10.93
N GLU A 110 -12.07 -3.93 11.42
CA GLU A 110 -11.83 -4.20 12.84
C GLU A 110 -10.55 -3.54 13.36
N PHE A 111 -9.51 -3.49 12.54
CA PHE A 111 -8.27 -2.79 12.89
C PHE A 111 -8.48 -1.27 12.97
N ILE A 112 -9.19 -0.67 12.02
CA ILE A 112 -9.52 0.75 12.03
C ILE A 112 -10.38 1.11 13.25
N GLU A 113 -11.39 0.30 13.57
CA GLU A 113 -12.23 0.52 14.76
C GLU A 113 -11.42 0.39 16.05
N TRP A 114 -10.42 -0.49 16.09
CA TRP A 114 -9.49 -0.56 17.21
C TRP A 114 -8.62 0.70 17.30
N VAL A 115 -8.07 1.19 16.17
CA VAL A 115 -7.27 2.44 16.15
C VAL A 115 -8.10 3.63 16.63
N LYS A 116 -9.37 3.72 16.24
CA LYS A 116 -10.27 4.81 16.68
C LYS A 116 -10.48 4.87 18.19
N GLN A 117 -10.28 3.76 18.89
CA GLN A 117 -10.41 3.69 20.34
C GLN A 117 -9.11 4.03 21.08
N GLN A 118 -8.01 4.26 20.36
CA GLN A 118 -6.72 4.51 20.98
C GLN A 118 -6.53 6.00 21.30
N PRO A 119 -5.79 6.33 22.38
CA PRO A 119 -5.53 7.73 22.75
C PRO A 119 -4.78 8.54 21.69
N PHE A 120 -4.08 7.89 20.77
CA PHE A 120 -3.34 8.54 19.70
C PHE A 120 -4.19 8.82 18.44
N TYR A 121 -5.45 8.37 18.39
CA TYR A 121 -6.28 8.48 17.19
C TYR A 121 -6.48 9.92 16.72
N ASP A 122 -6.71 10.86 17.63
CA ASP A 122 -6.95 12.28 17.29
C ASP A 122 -5.80 12.91 16.50
N ASN A 123 -4.59 12.35 16.61
CA ASN A 123 -3.39 12.79 15.89
C ASN A 123 -2.88 11.74 14.89
N THR A 124 -3.77 10.93 14.35
CA THR A 124 -3.41 9.83 13.43
C THR A 124 -4.23 9.92 12.14
N THR A 125 -3.57 10.02 11.02
CA THR A 125 -4.19 9.84 9.70
C THR A 125 -4.02 8.40 9.25
N ILE A 126 -5.10 7.74 8.84
CA ILE A 126 -5.07 6.38 8.29
C ILE A 126 -5.27 6.47 6.78
N VAL A 127 -4.38 5.83 6.03
CA VAL A 127 -4.46 5.76 4.57
C VAL A 127 -4.59 4.31 4.14
N LEU A 128 -5.63 4.01 3.38
CA LEU A 128 -5.83 2.74 2.71
C LEU A 128 -5.56 2.92 1.23
N SER A 129 -4.80 2.02 0.63
CA SER A 129 -4.54 2.04 -0.81
C SER A 129 -4.35 0.62 -1.32
N GLY A 130 -5.14 0.23 -2.32
CA GLY A 130 -4.81 -0.95 -3.11
C GLY A 130 -3.56 -0.67 -3.94
N ASP A 131 -2.66 -1.63 -3.99
CA ASP A 131 -1.38 -1.51 -4.70
C ASP A 131 -1.56 -1.66 -6.22
N HIS A 132 -2.41 -2.59 -6.65
CA HIS A 132 -2.78 -2.81 -8.05
C HIS A 132 -4.11 -3.57 -8.17
N LEU A 133 -4.62 -3.71 -9.39
CA LEU A 133 -5.77 -4.55 -9.67
C LEU A 133 -5.42 -6.03 -9.45
N THR A 134 -6.38 -6.82 -8.97
CA THR A 134 -6.14 -8.26 -8.84
C THR A 134 -5.74 -8.89 -10.18
N MET A 135 -4.80 -9.82 -10.11
CA MET A 135 -4.35 -10.63 -11.24
C MET A 135 -5.16 -11.93 -11.37
N ASP A 136 -6.14 -12.16 -10.50
CA ASP A 136 -7.05 -13.31 -10.57
C ASP A 136 -8.03 -13.14 -11.71
N SER A 137 -7.63 -13.62 -12.90
CA SER A 137 -8.41 -13.47 -14.12
C SER A 137 -9.70 -14.26 -14.09
N ASP A 138 -9.67 -15.44 -13.49
CA ASP A 138 -10.80 -16.37 -13.45
C ASP A 138 -11.92 -15.81 -12.58
N PHE A 139 -11.56 -15.27 -11.42
CA PHE A 139 -12.50 -14.54 -10.58
C PHE A 139 -13.07 -13.31 -11.31
N CYS A 140 -12.24 -12.53 -11.99
CA CYS A 140 -12.70 -11.35 -12.72
C CYS A 140 -13.73 -11.70 -13.80
N VAL A 141 -13.49 -12.75 -14.57
CA VAL A 141 -14.44 -13.22 -15.61
C VAL A 141 -15.72 -13.72 -14.95
N LYS A 142 -15.62 -14.45 -13.84
CA LYS A 142 -16.79 -15.00 -13.13
C LYS A 142 -17.73 -13.92 -12.59
N VAL A 143 -17.19 -12.80 -12.10
CA VAL A 143 -18.00 -11.71 -11.49
C VAL A 143 -18.42 -10.64 -12.50
N ASP A 144 -17.77 -10.56 -13.64
CA ASP A 144 -18.06 -9.61 -14.71
C ASP A 144 -17.84 -10.26 -16.08
N GLU A 145 -18.66 -11.27 -16.40
CA GLU A 145 -18.59 -12.05 -17.64
C GLU A 145 -18.65 -11.18 -18.90
N GLU A 146 -19.36 -10.06 -18.84
CA GLU A 146 -19.50 -9.14 -19.96
C GLU A 146 -18.39 -8.08 -20.04
N GLY A 147 -17.49 -8.01 -19.05
CA GLY A 147 -16.38 -7.07 -19.00
C GLY A 147 -16.81 -5.60 -18.97
N LYS A 148 -17.96 -5.31 -18.38
CA LYS A 148 -18.56 -3.96 -18.33
C LYS A 148 -18.09 -3.13 -17.14
N TYR A 149 -17.55 -3.79 -16.11
CA TYR A 149 -17.10 -3.11 -14.88
C TYR A 149 -15.69 -2.55 -15.06
N ASP A 150 -15.58 -1.25 -14.86
CA ASP A 150 -14.30 -0.56 -14.88
C ASP A 150 -13.58 -0.77 -13.54
N ARG A 151 -12.69 -1.75 -13.48
CA ARG A 151 -11.99 -2.15 -12.25
C ARG A 151 -11.06 -1.05 -11.75
N ARG A 152 -11.06 -0.84 -10.43
CA ARG A 152 -10.28 0.21 -9.76
C ARG A 152 -9.70 -0.31 -8.47
N THR A 153 -8.59 0.28 -8.03
CA THR A 153 -8.07 0.09 -6.68
C THR A 153 -8.87 0.94 -5.69
N TYR A 154 -8.99 0.44 -4.47
CA TYR A 154 -9.62 1.20 -3.38
C TYR A 154 -8.61 2.17 -2.76
N THR A 155 -9.05 3.39 -2.48
CA THR A 155 -8.25 4.38 -1.75
C THR A 155 -9.14 5.14 -0.78
N ALA A 156 -8.69 5.29 0.46
CA ALA A 156 -9.39 6.09 1.46
C ALA A 156 -8.40 6.79 2.40
N TYR A 157 -8.76 7.99 2.82
CA TYR A 157 -8.04 8.80 3.81
C TYR A 157 -8.99 9.04 4.99
N ILE A 158 -8.64 8.51 6.16
CA ILE A 158 -9.48 8.57 7.37
C ILE A 158 -8.77 9.46 8.38
N ASN A 159 -9.54 10.32 9.05
CA ASN A 159 -9.04 11.28 10.03
C ASN A 159 -7.97 12.21 9.46
N SER A 160 -8.22 12.74 8.28
CA SER A 160 -7.34 13.73 7.64
C SER A 160 -7.28 15.02 8.46
N ALA A 161 -6.09 15.60 8.62
CA ALA A 161 -5.88 16.88 9.26
C ALA A 161 -6.46 18.07 8.48
N VAL A 162 -6.79 17.87 7.19
CA VAL A 162 -7.38 18.89 6.32
C VAL A 162 -8.65 18.37 5.65
N ASN A 163 -9.59 19.27 5.39
CA ASN A 163 -10.76 18.95 4.59
C ASN A 163 -10.43 19.06 3.11
N PRO A 164 -10.79 18.08 2.28
CA PRO A 164 -10.62 18.19 0.83
C PRO A 164 -11.52 19.31 0.26
N VAL A 165 -10.98 20.07 -0.66
CA VAL A 165 -11.76 21.08 -1.40
C VAL A 165 -12.69 20.38 -2.38
N ASN A 166 -12.20 19.30 -3.03
CA ASN A 166 -12.97 18.45 -3.90
C ASN A 166 -12.65 16.99 -3.57
N ASN A 167 -13.64 16.26 -3.08
CA ASN A 167 -13.49 14.86 -2.66
C ASN A 167 -14.33 13.88 -3.50
N MET A 168 -14.96 14.36 -4.56
CA MET A 168 -15.88 13.56 -5.36
C MET A 168 -15.49 13.59 -6.83
N LYS A 169 -15.63 12.43 -7.47
CA LYS A 169 -15.47 12.30 -8.93
C LYS A 169 -14.09 12.70 -9.48
N ARG A 170 -13.04 12.53 -8.67
CA ARG A 170 -11.68 12.69 -9.14
C ARG A 170 -11.27 11.47 -9.97
N THR A 171 -10.61 11.72 -11.09
CA THR A 171 -9.94 10.68 -11.89
C THR A 171 -8.45 10.78 -11.66
N TYR A 172 -7.83 9.71 -11.13
CA TYR A 172 -6.46 9.77 -10.64
C TYR A 172 -5.75 8.41 -10.75
N THR A 173 -4.46 8.41 -10.49
CA THR A 173 -3.61 7.23 -10.44
C THR A 173 -3.00 7.06 -9.05
N THR A 174 -2.32 5.94 -8.79
CA THR A 174 -1.58 5.71 -7.54
C THR A 174 -0.45 6.73 -7.32
N MET A 175 0.03 7.41 -8.37
CA MET A 175 1.01 8.50 -8.24
C MET A 175 0.48 9.67 -7.39
N ASP A 176 -0.82 9.89 -7.39
CA ASP A 176 -1.49 10.97 -6.65
C ASP A 176 -1.63 10.66 -5.15
N ASN A 177 -1.44 9.39 -4.74
CA ASN A 177 -1.59 8.98 -3.34
C ASN A 177 -0.53 9.61 -2.43
N PHE A 178 0.72 9.74 -2.88
CA PHE A 178 1.79 10.27 -2.04
C PHE A 178 1.58 11.75 -1.68
N PRO A 179 1.41 12.70 -2.63
CA PRO A 179 1.11 14.08 -2.26
C PRO A 179 -0.20 14.22 -1.49
N THR A 180 -1.21 13.40 -1.77
CA THR A 180 -2.47 13.42 -1.01
C THR A 180 -2.28 12.91 0.42
N THR A 181 -1.45 11.89 0.64
CA THR A 181 -1.11 11.42 2.00
C THR A 181 -0.44 12.51 2.81
N LEU A 182 0.53 13.21 2.23
CA LEU A 182 1.18 14.34 2.89
C LEU A 182 0.19 15.45 3.22
N ALA A 183 -0.68 15.79 2.28
CA ALA A 183 -1.74 16.80 2.51
C ALA A 183 -2.72 16.33 3.61
N ALA A 184 -3.10 15.06 3.63
CA ALA A 184 -3.96 14.49 4.66
C ALA A 184 -3.35 14.60 6.07
N MET A 185 -2.03 14.56 6.18
CA MET A 185 -1.28 14.81 7.42
C MET A 185 -1.09 16.30 7.74
N GLY A 186 -1.61 17.22 6.91
CA GLY A 186 -1.50 18.65 7.09
C GLY A 186 -0.25 19.29 6.49
N VAL A 187 0.56 18.55 5.73
CA VAL A 187 1.74 19.10 5.05
C VAL A 187 1.28 20.00 3.90
N LYS A 188 1.84 21.20 3.84
CA LYS A 188 1.60 22.15 2.73
C LYS A 188 2.56 21.84 1.59
N ILE A 189 2.01 21.61 0.42
CA ILE A 189 2.77 21.32 -0.80
C ILE A 189 2.60 22.50 -1.75
N GLU A 190 3.69 23.17 -2.10
CA GLU A 190 3.64 24.27 -3.06
C GLU A 190 3.19 23.76 -4.44
N GLY A 191 2.19 24.40 -5.02
CA GLY A 191 1.60 23.99 -6.30
C GLY A 191 0.80 22.68 -6.23
N ASN A 192 0.59 22.11 -5.04
CA ASN A 192 -0.16 20.87 -4.84
C ASN A 192 0.33 19.64 -5.65
N ARG A 193 1.58 19.63 -6.06
CA ARG A 193 2.17 18.55 -6.89
C ARG A 193 3.49 18.08 -6.34
N LEU A 194 3.73 16.76 -6.41
CA LEU A 194 5.02 16.13 -6.16
C LEU A 194 5.29 15.07 -7.23
N GLY A 195 6.38 15.26 -7.99
CA GLY A 195 6.66 14.41 -9.14
C GLY A 195 5.51 14.44 -10.14
N LEU A 196 4.97 13.27 -10.47
CA LEU A 196 3.81 13.12 -11.36
C LEU A 196 2.47 13.14 -10.62
N GLY A 197 2.48 13.16 -9.29
CA GLY A 197 1.27 13.11 -8.48
C GLY A 197 0.74 14.48 -8.09
N THR A 198 -0.58 14.57 -7.94
CA THR A 198 -1.31 15.76 -7.53
C THR A 198 -2.03 15.50 -6.20
N ASN A 199 -2.05 16.49 -5.32
CA ASN A 199 -2.85 16.46 -4.10
C ASN A 199 -4.35 16.43 -4.46
N LEU A 200 -5.01 15.30 -4.26
CA LEU A 200 -6.43 15.09 -4.58
C LEU A 200 -7.38 15.95 -3.75
N PHE A 201 -6.92 16.51 -2.63
CA PHE A 201 -7.72 17.40 -1.80
C PHE A 201 -7.75 18.82 -2.31
N SER A 202 -6.94 19.15 -3.32
CA SER A 202 -6.89 20.47 -3.96
C SER A 202 -7.81 20.55 -5.17
N GLU A 203 -7.92 21.74 -5.74
CA GLU A 203 -8.62 22.00 -7.01
C GLU A 203 -7.74 21.68 -8.23
N GLU A 204 -6.43 21.40 -8.03
CA GLU A 204 -5.53 21.11 -9.11
C GLU A 204 -5.93 19.81 -9.85
N LEU A 205 -5.92 19.86 -11.17
CA LEU A 205 -6.21 18.70 -11.99
C LEU A 205 -5.09 17.67 -11.90
N THR A 206 -5.43 16.40 -11.78
CA THR A 206 -4.47 15.32 -11.93
C THR A 206 -3.96 15.23 -13.37
N LEU A 207 -2.90 14.48 -13.62
CA LEU A 207 -2.48 14.20 -14.99
C LEU A 207 -3.58 13.45 -15.75
N MET A 208 -4.25 12.50 -15.10
CA MET A 208 -5.37 11.77 -15.69
C MET A 208 -6.52 12.69 -16.12
N GLU A 209 -6.86 13.70 -15.29
CA GLU A 209 -7.89 14.69 -15.58
C GLU A 209 -7.48 15.69 -16.66
N SER A 210 -6.19 15.99 -16.77
CA SER A 210 -5.68 17.03 -17.70
C SER A 210 -5.38 16.51 -19.09
N VAL A 211 -4.79 15.32 -19.22
CA VAL A 211 -4.40 14.75 -20.52
C VAL A 211 -5.24 13.53 -20.94
N GLY A 212 -5.98 12.94 -19.99
CA GLY A 212 -6.77 11.74 -20.23
C GLY A 212 -5.96 10.44 -20.09
N GLU A 213 -6.70 9.34 -19.92
CA GLU A 213 -6.14 8.02 -19.62
C GLU A 213 -5.25 7.47 -20.72
N GLU A 214 -5.71 7.55 -21.96
CA GLU A 214 -5.00 6.96 -23.10
C GLU A 214 -3.67 7.68 -23.38
N GLU A 215 -3.68 9.01 -23.34
CA GLU A 215 -2.46 9.80 -23.51
C GLU A 215 -1.49 9.57 -22.36
N LEU A 216 -1.98 9.58 -21.11
CA LEU A 216 -1.14 9.32 -19.94
C LEU A 216 -0.50 7.94 -20.01
N LYS A 217 -1.25 6.90 -20.37
CA LYS A 217 -0.73 5.54 -20.55
C LYS A 217 0.32 5.48 -21.67
N ALA A 218 0.09 6.20 -22.76
CA ALA A 218 1.03 6.24 -23.88
C ALA A 218 2.36 6.93 -23.47
N GLU A 219 2.27 8.05 -22.74
CA GLU A 219 3.44 8.77 -22.25
C GLU A 219 4.23 7.94 -21.20
N LEU A 220 3.57 7.29 -20.26
CA LEU A 220 4.22 6.45 -19.24
C LEU A 220 4.92 5.22 -19.83
N LYS A 221 4.52 4.75 -21.00
CA LYS A 221 5.20 3.65 -21.71
C LYS A 221 6.48 4.07 -22.43
N LYS A 222 6.71 5.35 -22.62
CA LYS A 222 7.92 5.85 -23.28
C LYS A 222 9.15 5.61 -22.41
N LYS A 223 10.26 5.28 -23.05
CA LYS A 223 11.53 5.17 -22.34
C LYS A 223 11.94 6.54 -21.82
N SER A 224 12.27 6.62 -20.54
CA SER A 224 12.85 7.79 -19.94
C SER A 224 14.39 7.66 -19.96
N GLU A 225 15.08 8.45 -20.75
CA GLU A 225 16.54 8.50 -20.74
C GLU A 225 17.09 8.95 -19.39
N PHE A 226 16.36 9.82 -18.70
CA PHE A 226 16.70 10.26 -17.36
C PHE A 226 16.67 9.09 -16.38
N LEU A 227 15.56 8.31 -16.33
CA LEU A 227 15.45 7.15 -15.44
C LEU A 227 16.46 6.06 -15.79
N GLN A 228 16.73 5.82 -17.08
CA GLN A 228 17.78 4.88 -17.49
C GLN A 228 19.15 5.30 -16.98
N LYS A 229 19.45 6.59 -17.05
CA LYS A 229 20.74 7.15 -16.58
C LYS A 229 20.86 7.09 -15.05
N VAL A 230 19.78 7.43 -14.33
CA VAL A 230 19.77 7.44 -12.85
C VAL A 230 19.74 6.02 -12.27
N SER A 231 19.03 5.09 -12.90
CA SER A 231 18.96 3.69 -12.46
C SER A 231 20.25 2.90 -12.74
N GLY A 232 21.19 3.44 -13.49
CA GLY A 232 22.42 2.75 -13.87
C GLY A 232 22.20 1.53 -14.79
N ILE A 233 20.99 1.36 -15.32
CA ILE A 233 20.69 0.28 -16.28
C ILE A 233 21.30 0.68 -17.63
N ASP A 234 22.44 0.09 -17.97
CA ASP A 234 23.05 0.29 -19.28
C ASP A 234 22.32 -0.51 -20.38
N LYS A 235 22.44 -0.03 -21.63
CA LYS A 235 21.82 -0.65 -22.82
C LYS A 235 22.24 -2.11 -23.07
N ASN A 236 23.24 -2.60 -22.35
CA ASN A 236 23.85 -3.92 -22.52
C ASN A 236 23.48 -4.95 -21.44
N ASN A 237 22.41 -4.75 -20.66
CA ASN A 237 21.99 -5.65 -19.58
C ASN A 237 23.03 -5.90 -18.45
N GLU A 238 24.02 -5.09 -18.31
CA GLU A 238 24.90 -5.14 -17.14
C GLU A 238 24.27 -4.35 -15.99
N THR A 239 23.93 -5.04 -14.90
CA THR A 239 23.46 -4.43 -13.67
C THR A 239 24.61 -3.67 -13.03
N VAL A 240 24.61 -2.36 -13.13
CA VAL A 240 25.54 -1.52 -12.37
C VAL A 240 25.00 -1.38 -10.96
N LEU A 241 25.65 -2.01 -10.00
CA LEU A 241 25.41 -1.79 -8.59
C LEU A 241 25.78 -0.33 -8.26
N ILE A 242 24.78 0.50 -7.97
CA ILE A 242 25.00 1.83 -7.43
C ILE A 242 25.53 1.64 -6.02
N ARG A 243 26.85 1.77 -5.83
CA ARG A 243 27.43 1.90 -4.50
C ARG A 243 27.00 3.26 -3.96
N GLY A 244 26.31 3.23 -2.80
CA GLY A 244 25.84 4.44 -2.12
C GLY A 244 26.95 5.46 -1.97
N GLY A 245 26.87 6.51 -2.74
CA GLY A 245 27.64 7.74 -2.56
C GLY A 245 26.75 8.72 -1.80
N LYS A 246 27.25 9.20 -0.66
CA LYS A 246 26.64 10.33 0.05
C LYS A 246 26.49 11.49 -0.93
N ILE A 247 25.25 11.96 -1.09
CA ILE A 247 24.96 13.29 -1.61
C ILE A 247 25.04 14.26 -0.45
#